data_01f4e78a1301548e77f6b25d194fa848
#
_entry.id   01f4e78a1301548e77f6b25d194fa848
#
_cell.length_a   1.000
_cell.length_b   1.000
_cell.length_c   1.000
_cell.angle_alpha   90.00
_cell.angle_beta   90.00
_cell.angle_gamma   90.00
#
_symmetry.space_group_name_H-M   'P 1'
#
loop_
_entity.id
_entity.type
_entity.pdbx_description
1 polymer ?
#
loop_
_entity_poly.entity_id
_entity_poly.type
_entity_poly.pdbx_seq_one_letter_code
_entity_poly.pdbx_strand_id
1 'polypeptide(L)'
;MDNCVIPHGYKATALGIIPQEWEVMLLGNLSNSISSGRNKHRDAHGQYPVFGSTGIIGYSSTYEYEGPVILVARVGANAGTLNFASGQYDVSDNTLIITIKQNVYDYNFAYNQLTHYKLNKLVFGSGQPLITSKQLKNIRSPVPPLAEQRKIAEVLGVWDKAIEKQARLIEKLALRKRALMQRLLSAKLRLPGFSEPWKKVKLGDVAELYQPQTIQSEDLSQTGYPVYGANGLIGYYNNYNHEYPQVVITCRGSSCGTVNFTPGKCWITGNAMVLNVDNNRDVNKSFFYYLISNSSFVNLISGSGQPQIVRQPLLKFELRIPPLKEQTAIAEVLTAADREIDLAKEKLERLRRQKRGLMQQLLTGKKRI
;
A
#
# COMPACT_ATOMS: atom_id res chain seq x y z
N MET A 1 19.12 -27.66 27.26
CA MET A 1 19.46 -26.24 27.46
C MET A 1 20.72 -26.01 26.65
N ASP A 2 20.58 -25.41 25.46
CA ASP A 2 21.75 -25.13 24.62
C ASP A 2 22.67 -24.16 25.36
N ASN A 3 23.91 -24.56 25.60
CA ASN A 3 24.98 -23.72 26.14
C ASN A 3 25.26 -22.61 25.11
N CYS A 4 24.48 -21.54 25.13
CA CYS A 4 24.68 -20.37 24.26
C CYS A 4 25.96 -19.67 24.76
N VAL A 5 27.07 -19.86 24.08
CA VAL A 5 28.34 -19.19 24.39
C VAL A 5 28.14 -17.69 24.20
N ILE A 6 28.31 -16.93 25.28
CA ILE A 6 28.21 -15.46 25.23
C ILE A 6 29.46 -14.90 24.53
N PRO A 7 29.35 -14.17 23.41
CA PRO A 7 30.51 -13.59 22.75
C PRO A 7 31.26 -12.60 23.65
N HIS A 8 32.55 -12.46 23.45
CA HIS A 8 33.34 -11.42 24.15
C HIS A 8 32.77 -10.04 23.91
N GLY A 9 32.63 -9.21 24.96
CA GLY A 9 32.02 -7.88 24.90
C GLY A 9 30.50 -7.86 24.96
N TYR A 10 29.85 -9.01 25.24
CA TYR A 10 28.39 -9.12 25.39
C TYR A 10 28.00 -9.68 26.75
N LYS A 11 26.74 -9.51 27.13
CA LYS A 11 26.15 -10.08 28.36
C LYS A 11 24.77 -10.65 28.10
N ALA A 12 24.37 -11.66 28.85
CA ALA A 12 23.03 -12.24 28.83
C ALA A 12 22.07 -11.38 29.65
N THR A 13 20.87 -11.16 29.12
CA THR A 13 19.80 -10.41 29.78
C THR A 13 18.45 -11.08 29.54
N ALA A 14 17.38 -10.54 30.15
CA ALA A 14 16.00 -10.97 29.90
C ALA A 14 15.54 -10.71 28.47
N LEU A 15 16.25 -9.90 27.68
CA LEU A 15 15.98 -9.62 26.26
C LEU A 15 16.89 -10.41 25.32
N GLY A 16 17.69 -11.33 25.83
CA GLY A 16 18.72 -12.07 25.12
C GLY A 16 20.12 -11.48 25.33
N ILE A 17 21.03 -11.77 24.41
CA ILE A 17 22.42 -11.33 24.45
C ILE A 17 22.54 -9.92 23.86
N ILE A 18 23.06 -8.97 24.67
CA ILE A 18 23.26 -7.57 24.25
C ILE A 18 24.72 -7.15 24.53
N PRO A 19 25.24 -6.09 23.90
CA PRO A 19 26.56 -5.55 24.20
C PRO A 19 26.73 -5.21 25.67
N GLN A 20 27.93 -5.38 26.20
CA GLN A 20 28.26 -5.21 27.64
C GLN A 20 27.88 -3.79 28.14
N GLU A 21 28.07 -2.75 27.30
CA GLU A 21 27.82 -1.36 27.63
C GLU A 21 26.34 -0.95 27.54
N TRP A 22 25.48 -1.83 26.96
CA TRP A 22 24.05 -1.54 26.86
C TRP A 22 23.34 -1.89 28.15
N GLU A 23 22.31 -1.12 28.49
CA GLU A 23 21.46 -1.38 29.65
C GLU A 23 20.06 -1.83 29.24
N VAL A 24 19.40 -2.63 30.09
CA VAL A 24 17.98 -2.96 29.91
C VAL A 24 17.17 -2.08 30.84
N MET A 25 16.38 -1.17 30.27
CA MET A 25 15.59 -0.22 31.03
C MET A 25 14.09 -0.36 30.68
N LEU A 26 13.23 0.01 31.62
CA LEU A 26 11.79 0.15 31.36
C LEU A 26 11.52 1.47 30.63
N LEU A 27 10.61 1.45 29.66
CA LEU A 27 10.21 2.68 28.95
C LEU A 27 9.70 3.76 29.91
N GLY A 28 9.03 3.36 31.01
CA GLY A 28 8.62 4.29 32.05
C GLY A 28 9.78 5.07 32.70
N ASN A 29 10.95 4.43 32.84
CA ASN A 29 12.15 5.06 33.39
C ASN A 29 12.85 5.98 32.37
N LEU A 30 12.68 5.69 31.08
CA LEU A 30 13.20 6.45 29.94
C LEU A 30 12.33 7.66 29.58
N SER A 31 11.10 7.70 30.10
CA SER A 31 10.10 8.72 29.78
C SER A 31 9.96 9.74 30.91
N ASN A 32 9.75 11.00 30.55
CA ASN A 32 9.27 12.03 31.50
C ASN A 32 7.80 11.78 31.84
N SER A 33 7.01 11.48 30.80
CA SER A 33 5.61 11.13 30.97
C SER A 33 5.09 10.17 29.88
N ILE A 34 4.08 9.38 30.22
CA ILE A 34 3.25 8.62 29.28
C ILE A 34 1.80 8.86 29.70
N SER A 35 1.08 9.71 28.96
CA SER A 35 -0.28 10.14 29.26
C SER A 35 -1.15 10.13 28.01
N SER A 36 -2.47 10.19 28.14
CA SER A 36 -3.37 10.43 27.00
C SER A 36 -3.47 11.89 26.66
N GLY A 37 -3.67 12.20 25.39
CA GLY A 37 -4.12 13.50 24.96
C GLY A 37 -5.50 13.86 25.52
N ARG A 38 -5.94 15.09 25.33
CA ARG A 38 -7.18 15.62 25.93
C ARG A 38 -8.10 16.29 24.92
N ASN A 39 -7.60 16.60 23.71
CA ASN A 39 -8.37 17.36 22.75
C ASN A 39 -9.58 16.56 22.24
N LYS A 40 -10.75 17.21 22.30
CA LYS A 40 -12.03 16.71 21.77
C LYS A 40 -12.62 17.62 20.68
N HIS A 41 -12.01 18.77 20.46
CA HIS A 41 -12.50 19.81 19.55
C HIS A 41 -11.63 19.87 18.29
N ARG A 42 -12.27 20.21 17.18
CA ARG A 42 -11.62 20.47 15.90
C ARG A 42 -12.24 21.71 15.29
N ASP A 43 -11.39 22.52 14.68
CA ASP A 43 -11.79 23.75 14.01
C ASP A 43 -11.44 23.64 12.52
N ALA A 44 -12.40 23.93 11.64
CA ALA A 44 -12.20 23.89 10.20
C ALA A 44 -11.13 24.89 9.72
N HIS A 45 -10.89 25.95 10.50
CA HIS A 45 -9.92 27.01 10.21
C HIS A 45 -8.73 27.02 11.17
N GLY A 46 -8.54 25.94 11.95
CA GLY A 46 -7.44 25.83 12.90
C GLY A 46 -6.06 25.84 12.23
N GLN A 47 -5.06 26.32 12.96
CA GLN A 47 -3.66 26.39 12.47
C GLN A 47 -2.82 25.23 12.98
N TYR A 48 -3.16 24.65 14.12
CA TYR A 48 -2.37 23.64 14.80
C TYR A 48 -2.92 22.24 14.51
N PRO A 49 -2.10 21.28 14.04
CA PRO A 49 -2.57 19.94 13.76
C PRO A 49 -3.02 19.24 15.04
N VAL A 50 -4.14 18.52 14.95
CA VAL A 50 -4.65 17.64 16.01
C VAL A 50 -4.34 16.21 15.62
N PHE A 51 -3.53 15.52 16.44
CA PHE A 51 -3.16 14.13 16.22
C PHE A 51 -4.14 13.17 16.90
N GLY A 52 -4.50 12.13 16.18
CA GLY A 52 -5.32 11.02 16.66
C GLY A 52 -4.71 9.67 16.32
N SER A 53 -5.53 8.62 16.39
CA SER A 53 -5.10 7.24 16.14
C SER A 53 -4.62 6.96 14.70
N THR A 54 -4.98 7.80 13.75
CA THR A 54 -4.61 7.66 12.32
C THR A 54 -3.63 8.72 11.82
N GLY A 55 -3.00 9.48 12.72
CA GLY A 55 -2.16 10.64 12.41
C GLY A 55 -2.93 11.94 12.59
N ILE A 56 -2.74 12.94 11.70
CA ILE A 56 -3.49 14.19 11.76
C ILE A 56 -4.96 13.92 11.42
N ILE A 57 -5.86 14.28 12.34
CA ILE A 57 -7.31 14.06 12.24
C ILE A 57 -8.10 15.37 12.09
N GLY A 58 -7.43 16.49 12.06
CA GLY A 58 -7.99 17.83 11.92
C GLY A 58 -7.03 18.87 12.45
N TYR A 59 -7.58 20.06 12.67
CA TYR A 59 -6.80 21.21 13.16
C TYR A 59 -7.53 21.85 14.34
N SER A 60 -6.80 22.67 15.12
CA SER A 60 -7.32 23.47 16.25
C SER A 60 -6.83 24.92 16.13
N SER A 61 -7.55 25.87 16.66
CA SER A 61 -7.14 27.27 16.79
C SER A 61 -6.12 27.50 17.93
N THR A 62 -5.98 26.51 18.84
CA THR A 62 -5.04 26.51 19.95
C THR A 62 -4.22 25.22 19.97
N TYR A 63 -3.10 25.24 20.70
CA TYR A 63 -2.30 24.04 20.94
C TYR A 63 -2.06 23.84 22.44
N GLU A 64 -1.95 22.58 22.87
CA GLU A 64 -1.61 22.21 24.25
C GLU A 64 -0.18 21.68 24.37
N TYR A 65 0.40 21.20 23.25
CA TYR A 65 1.69 20.52 23.24
C TYR A 65 2.67 21.20 22.28
N GLU A 66 3.95 21.19 22.69
CA GLU A 66 5.04 21.71 21.87
C GLU A 66 6.29 20.81 21.99
N GLY A 67 7.06 20.74 20.90
CA GLY A 67 8.29 19.94 20.83
C GLY A 67 8.10 18.51 20.35
N PRO A 68 9.16 17.69 20.33
CA PRO A 68 9.09 16.33 19.83
C PRO A 68 8.41 15.38 20.81
N VAL A 69 7.52 14.52 20.29
CA VAL A 69 6.88 13.43 21.05
C VAL A 69 6.65 12.21 20.18
N ILE A 70 6.57 11.05 20.81
CA ILE A 70 6.08 9.83 20.18
C ILE A 70 4.62 9.63 20.57
N LEU A 71 3.78 9.46 19.57
CA LEU A 71 2.35 9.25 19.73
C LEU A 71 2.00 7.79 19.45
N VAL A 72 1.16 7.22 20.30
CA VAL A 72 0.69 5.83 20.16
C VAL A 72 -0.82 5.82 20.08
N ALA A 73 -1.37 5.30 18.98
CA ALA A 73 -2.81 5.08 18.89
C ALA A 73 -3.28 4.16 20.02
N ARG A 74 -4.22 4.65 20.83
CA ARG A 74 -4.66 3.98 22.07
C ARG A 74 -5.74 2.95 21.82
N VAL A 75 -6.70 3.23 20.93
CA VAL A 75 -7.94 2.48 20.78
C VAL A 75 -8.26 2.12 19.33
N GLY A 76 -9.10 1.10 19.15
CA GLY A 76 -9.65 0.67 17.86
C GLY A 76 -8.67 -0.14 17.01
N ALA A 77 -9.01 -0.32 15.73
CA ALA A 77 -8.24 -1.13 14.77
C ALA A 77 -6.78 -0.67 14.59
N ASN A 78 -6.49 0.61 14.88
CA ASN A 78 -5.15 1.20 14.78
C ASN A 78 -4.37 1.15 16.10
N ALA A 79 -4.89 0.53 17.16
CA ALA A 79 -4.21 0.49 18.46
C ALA A 79 -2.78 -0.05 18.32
N GLY A 80 -1.80 0.68 18.87
CA GLY A 80 -0.38 0.39 18.73
C GLY A 80 0.33 1.02 17.55
N THR A 81 -0.39 1.70 16.65
CA THR A 81 0.23 2.49 15.57
C THR A 81 0.98 3.68 16.15
N LEU A 82 2.18 3.91 15.65
CA LEU A 82 3.06 4.99 16.07
C LEU A 82 2.97 6.18 15.12
N ASN A 83 2.96 7.37 15.68
CA ASN A 83 3.17 8.64 14.98
C ASN A 83 4.24 9.45 15.70
N PHE A 84 4.82 10.41 15.01
CA PHE A 84 5.77 11.36 15.57
C PHE A 84 5.23 12.76 15.33
N ALA A 85 5.19 13.59 16.39
CA ALA A 85 4.80 14.99 16.29
C ALA A 85 5.94 15.87 16.80
N SER A 86 6.05 17.07 16.22
CA SER A 86 7.00 18.11 16.60
C SER A 86 6.44 19.47 16.23
N GLY A 87 6.94 20.52 16.86
CA GLY A 87 6.38 21.88 16.75
C GLY A 87 5.21 22.06 17.70
N GLN A 88 4.22 22.84 17.31
CA GLN A 88 3.01 23.14 18.08
C GLN A 88 1.82 22.34 17.55
N TYR A 89 1.14 21.59 18.41
CA TYR A 89 0.08 20.66 18.02
C TYR A 89 -0.83 20.36 19.21
N ASP A 90 -1.90 19.64 18.91
CA ASP A 90 -2.79 19.08 19.89
C ASP A 90 -2.98 17.58 19.72
N VAL A 91 -3.45 16.86 20.74
CA VAL A 91 -3.56 15.40 20.73
C VAL A 91 -4.90 14.97 21.32
N SER A 92 -5.60 14.09 20.59
CA SER A 92 -6.89 13.56 21.05
C SER A 92 -6.74 12.56 22.20
N ASP A 93 -7.81 12.34 22.94
CA ASP A 93 -7.91 11.39 24.06
C ASP A 93 -7.71 9.90 23.62
N ASN A 94 -7.85 9.63 22.33
CA ASN A 94 -7.62 8.30 21.73
C ASN A 94 -6.14 8.02 21.39
N THR A 95 -5.22 8.87 21.85
CA THR A 95 -3.79 8.79 21.58
C THR A 95 -2.98 8.95 22.86
N LEU A 96 -2.00 8.08 23.07
CA LEU A 96 -1.03 8.20 24.17
C LEU A 96 0.18 9.02 23.67
N ILE A 97 0.66 9.91 24.54
CA ILE A 97 1.80 10.79 24.33
C ILE A 97 2.96 10.27 25.17
N ILE A 98 4.10 10.00 24.53
CA ILE A 98 5.34 9.60 25.20
C ILE A 98 6.33 10.76 25.06
N THR A 99 6.65 11.42 26.18
CA THR A 99 7.76 12.37 26.27
C THR A 99 8.95 11.68 26.92
N ILE A 100 10.13 11.76 26.33
CA ILE A 100 11.30 11.02 26.78
C ILE A 100 12.33 11.93 27.48
N LYS A 101 13.18 11.31 28.31
CA LYS A 101 14.35 11.93 28.95
C LYS A 101 15.48 12.05 27.93
N GLN A 102 15.61 13.20 27.27
CA GLN A 102 16.55 13.41 26.14
C GLN A 102 18.04 13.30 26.52
N ASN A 103 18.36 13.39 27.78
CA ASN A 103 19.72 13.16 28.28
C ASN A 103 20.11 11.68 28.36
N VAL A 104 19.16 10.76 28.24
CA VAL A 104 19.36 9.31 28.32
C VAL A 104 18.86 8.58 27.07
N TYR A 105 17.84 9.12 26.43
CA TYR A 105 17.14 8.43 25.35
C TYR A 105 16.87 9.36 24.18
N ASP A 106 17.27 8.97 22.96
CA ASP A 106 17.05 9.75 21.73
C ASP A 106 15.65 9.45 21.16
N TYR A 107 14.93 10.48 20.71
CA TYR A 107 13.57 10.36 20.17
C TYR A 107 13.49 9.49 18.92
N ASN A 108 14.42 9.66 17.99
CA ASN A 108 14.39 8.90 16.72
C ASN A 108 14.79 7.45 16.97
N PHE A 109 15.75 7.21 17.88
CA PHE A 109 16.08 5.86 18.32
C PHE A 109 14.90 5.21 19.01
N ALA A 110 14.24 5.88 19.96
CA ALA A 110 13.06 5.42 20.68
C ALA A 110 11.90 5.06 19.72
N TYR A 111 11.63 5.92 18.75
CA TYR A 111 10.60 5.68 17.72
C TYR A 111 10.90 4.40 16.91
N ASN A 112 12.13 4.24 16.44
CA ASN A 112 12.55 3.04 15.71
C ASN A 112 12.46 1.78 16.59
N GLN A 113 12.85 1.89 17.86
CA GLN A 113 12.81 0.77 18.80
C GLN A 113 11.37 0.34 19.09
N LEU A 114 10.44 1.28 19.32
CA LEU A 114 9.03 0.99 19.52
C LEU A 114 8.37 0.44 18.25
N THR A 115 8.78 0.92 17.08
CA THR A 115 8.37 0.37 15.78
C THR A 115 8.81 -1.09 15.63
N HIS A 116 10.06 -1.38 15.99
CA HIS A 116 10.60 -2.75 15.97
C HIS A 116 9.90 -3.66 16.98
N TYR A 117 9.54 -3.14 18.14
CA TYR A 117 8.83 -3.88 19.19
C TYR A 117 7.44 -4.34 18.74
N LYS A 118 6.78 -3.65 17.81
CA LYS A 118 5.41 -3.93 17.32
C LYS A 118 4.38 -3.86 18.44
N LEU A 119 4.00 -2.65 18.83
CA LEU A 119 3.12 -2.39 19.97
C LEU A 119 1.73 -3.03 19.85
N ASN A 120 1.27 -3.37 18.64
CA ASN A 120 0.00 -4.05 18.42
C ASN A 120 -0.12 -5.39 19.19
N LYS A 121 1.00 -6.04 19.53
CA LYS A 121 1.00 -7.26 20.38
C LYS A 121 0.58 -7.00 21.83
N LEU A 122 0.54 -5.73 22.26
CA LEU A 122 0.07 -5.34 23.60
C LEU A 122 -1.42 -5.05 23.61
N VAL A 123 -2.07 -5.04 22.44
CA VAL A 123 -3.51 -4.74 22.31
C VAL A 123 -4.32 -5.85 22.95
N PHE A 124 -5.29 -5.47 23.80
CA PHE A 124 -6.21 -6.38 24.44
C PHE A 124 -7.65 -5.83 24.38
N GLY A 125 -8.63 -6.68 24.68
CA GLY A 125 -10.05 -6.36 24.63
C GLY A 125 -10.74 -6.92 23.38
N SER A 126 -11.81 -7.67 23.56
CA SER A 126 -12.59 -8.30 22.48
C SER A 126 -13.58 -7.34 21.82
N GLY A 127 -14.08 -6.32 22.55
CA GLY A 127 -15.03 -5.34 22.03
C GLY A 127 -14.33 -4.12 21.41
N GLN A 128 -13.50 -3.45 22.19
CA GLN A 128 -12.70 -2.31 21.72
C GLN A 128 -11.21 -2.55 22.02
N PRO A 129 -10.41 -2.89 21.02
CA PRO A 129 -8.98 -3.06 21.20
C PRO A 129 -8.32 -1.81 21.80
N LEU A 130 -7.51 -1.97 22.84
CA LEU A 130 -6.84 -0.84 23.47
C LEU A 130 -5.44 -1.16 24.00
N ILE A 131 -4.62 -0.11 24.15
CA ILE A 131 -3.32 -0.12 24.83
C ILE A 131 -3.35 0.92 25.96
N THR A 132 -2.76 0.58 27.10
CA THR A 132 -2.69 1.46 28.27
C THR A 132 -1.28 2.05 28.45
N SER A 133 -1.21 3.20 29.13
CA SER A 133 0.08 3.80 29.53
C SER A 133 0.88 2.88 30.46
N LYS A 134 0.22 2.08 31.31
CA LYS A 134 0.85 1.10 32.18
C LYS A 134 1.60 0.01 31.38
N GLN A 135 0.99 -0.51 30.32
CA GLN A 135 1.64 -1.47 29.45
C GLN A 135 2.87 -0.89 28.76
N LEU A 136 2.76 0.36 28.25
CA LEU A 136 3.90 1.03 27.63
C LEU A 136 5.04 1.25 28.64
N LYS A 137 4.74 1.71 29.85
CA LYS A 137 5.73 1.90 30.92
C LYS A 137 6.52 0.63 31.23
N ASN A 138 5.92 -0.55 31.10
CA ASN A 138 6.51 -1.84 31.42
C ASN A 138 7.31 -2.46 30.24
N ILE A 139 7.39 -1.80 29.08
CA ILE A 139 8.22 -2.27 27.98
C ILE A 139 9.69 -2.20 28.39
N ARG A 140 10.38 -3.35 28.34
CA ARG A 140 11.83 -3.43 28.52
C ARG A 140 12.52 -3.11 27.19
N SER A 141 13.48 -2.22 27.24
CA SER A 141 14.21 -1.74 26.06
C SER A 141 15.72 -1.88 26.29
N PRO A 142 16.46 -2.45 25.34
CA PRO A 142 17.92 -2.40 25.36
C PRO A 142 18.36 -1.00 24.93
N VAL A 143 19.15 -0.34 25.77
CA VAL A 143 19.52 1.07 25.64
C VAL A 143 21.04 1.21 25.50
N PRO A 144 21.56 1.57 24.31
CA PRO A 144 22.97 1.90 24.11
C PRO A 144 23.34 3.24 24.72
N PRO A 145 24.63 3.57 24.81
CA PRO A 145 25.09 4.93 25.08
C PRO A 145 24.47 5.94 24.09
N LEU A 146 24.16 7.16 24.55
CA LEU A 146 23.39 8.15 23.76
C LEU A 146 24.03 8.47 22.39
N ALA A 147 25.37 8.47 22.32
CA ALA A 147 26.09 8.68 21.06
C ALA A 147 25.81 7.56 20.05
N GLU A 148 25.73 6.31 20.49
CA GLU A 148 25.40 5.16 19.63
C GLU A 148 23.92 5.17 19.24
N GLN A 149 23.01 5.54 20.15
CA GLN A 149 21.58 5.74 19.80
C GLN A 149 21.42 6.70 18.63
N ARG A 150 22.09 7.86 18.67
CA ARG A 150 22.03 8.88 17.62
C ARG A 150 22.56 8.36 16.28
N LYS A 151 23.69 7.63 16.30
CA LYS A 151 24.24 7.01 15.07
C LYS A 151 23.28 5.97 14.48
N ILE A 152 22.70 5.11 15.33
CA ILE A 152 21.70 4.14 14.88
C ILE A 152 20.49 4.84 14.27
N ALA A 153 19.99 5.87 14.93
CA ALA A 153 18.85 6.67 14.45
C ALA A 153 19.15 7.37 13.13
N GLU A 154 20.36 7.93 12.98
CA GLU A 154 20.80 8.57 11.73
C GLU A 154 20.81 7.56 10.56
N VAL A 155 21.44 6.39 10.75
CA VAL A 155 21.48 5.34 9.73
C VAL A 155 20.08 4.88 9.34
N LEU A 156 19.19 4.62 10.32
CA LEU A 156 17.81 4.22 10.03
C LEU A 156 17.01 5.34 9.34
N GLY A 157 17.29 6.62 9.71
CA GLY A 157 16.67 7.78 9.09
C GLY A 157 17.06 7.96 7.60
N VAL A 158 18.26 7.57 7.19
CA VAL A 158 18.66 7.54 5.77
C VAL A 158 17.77 6.56 5.00
N TRP A 159 17.47 5.39 5.57
CA TRP A 159 16.56 4.42 4.97
C TRP A 159 15.12 4.93 4.88
N ASP A 160 14.63 5.63 5.90
CA ASP A 160 13.29 6.25 5.87
C ASP A 160 13.15 7.26 4.74
N LYS A 161 14.14 8.14 4.60
CA LYS A 161 14.19 9.11 3.50
C LYS A 161 14.23 8.42 2.13
N ALA A 162 14.97 7.30 2.00
CA ALA A 162 15.03 6.53 0.75
C ALA A 162 13.68 5.87 0.42
N ILE A 163 13.01 5.28 1.42
CA ILE A 163 11.68 4.68 1.30
C ILE A 163 10.64 5.73 0.89
N GLU A 164 10.65 6.88 1.55
CA GLU A 164 9.74 7.99 1.23
C GLU A 164 9.95 8.53 -0.19
N LYS A 165 11.21 8.77 -0.59
CA LYS A 165 11.53 9.20 -1.96
C LYS A 165 11.07 8.18 -3.00
N GLN A 166 11.25 6.89 -2.71
CA GLN A 166 10.80 5.82 -3.61
C GLN A 166 9.28 5.74 -3.72
N ALA A 167 8.55 5.93 -2.61
CA ALA A 167 7.08 5.99 -2.63
C ALA A 167 6.57 7.18 -3.47
N ARG A 168 7.14 8.38 -3.26
CA ARG A 168 6.81 9.57 -4.06
C ARG A 168 7.14 9.40 -5.55
N LEU A 169 8.21 8.65 -5.87
CA LEU A 169 8.52 8.32 -7.28
C LEU A 169 7.42 7.48 -7.92
N ILE A 170 6.93 6.46 -7.22
CA ILE A 170 5.82 5.60 -7.71
C ILE A 170 4.57 6.44 -8.00
N GLU A 171 4.21 7.36 -7.12
CA GLU A 171 3.08 8.27 -7.32
C GLU A 171 3.25 9.13 -8.59
N LYS A 172 4.45 9.72 -8.77
CA LYS A 172 4.76 10.52 -9.96
C LYS A 172 4.73 9.69 -11.25
N LEU A 173 5.25 8.48 -11.22
CA LEU A 173 5.20 7.56 -12.37
C LEU A 173 3.76 7.17 -12.72
N ALA A 174 2.93 6.90 -11.71
CA ALA A 174 1.50 6.60 -11.92
C ALA A 174 0.74 7.80 -12.53
N LEU A 175 1.01 9.01 -12.07
CA LEU A 175 0.45 10.24 -12.65
C LEU A 175 0.91 10.43 -14.10
N ARG A 176 2.21 10.23 -14.39
CA ARG A 176 2.76 10.30 -15.74
C ARG A 176 2.08 9.30 -16.67
N LYS A 177 1.96 8.03 -16.25
CA LYS A 177 1.25 7.00 -17.02
C LYS A 177 -0.19 7.41 -17.31
N ARG A 178 -0.92 7.89 -16.31
CA ARG A 178 -2.32 8.35 -16.48
C ARG A 178 -2.41 9.47 -17.54
N ALA A 179 -1.52 10.45 -17.49
CA ALA A 179 -1.47 11.54 -18.48
C ALA A 179 -1.12 11.02 -19.89
N LEU A 180 -0.19 10.08 -20.01
CA LEU A 180 0.14 9.43 -21.28
C LEU A 180 -1.07 8.68 -21.85
N MET A 181 -1.74 7.86 -21.02
CA MET A 181 -2.97 7.15 -21.44
C MET A 181 -4.02 8.12 -21.97
N GLN A 182 -4.34 9.17 -21.21
CA GLN A 182 -5.37 10.16 -21.64
C GLN A 182 -5.02 10.82 -22.97
N ARG A 183 -3.76 11.14 -23.22
CA ARG A 183 -3.33 11.85 -24.44
C ARG A 183 -3.16 10.92 -25.64
N LEU A 184 -2.52 9.76 -25.45
CA LEU A 184 -2.26 8.81 -26.54
C LEU A 184 -3.54 8.09 -26.98
N LEU A 185 -4.38 7.63 -26.04
CA LEU A 185 -5.61 6.89 -26.35
C LEU A 185 -6.78 7.77 -26.83
N SER A 186 -6.63 9.09 -26.76
CA SER A 186 -7.59 10.06 -27.34
C SER A 186 -7.11 10.70 -28.63
N ALA A 187 -5.95 10.30 -29.16
CA ALA A 187 -5.26 10.93 -30.30
C ALA A 187 -4.89 12.42 -30.09
N LYS A 188 -4.99 12.96 -28.85
CA LYS A 188 -4.52 14.32 -28.53
C LYS A 188 -2.99 14.44 -28.58
N LEU A 189 -2.29 13.33 -28.45
CA LEU A 189 -0.87 13.18 -28.67
C LEU A 189 -0.69 12.00 -29.62
N ARG A 190 0.02 12.23 -30.72
CA ARG A 190 0.41 11.18 -31.67
C ARG A 190 1.91 10.91 -31.52
N LEU A 191 2.28 9.67 -31.65
CA LEU A 191 3.70 9.29 -31.69
C LEU A 191 4.30 9.75 -33.04
N PRO A 192 5.60 10.09 -33.10
CA PRO A 192 6.26 10.47 -34.34
C PRO A 192 6.10 9.40 -35.43
N GLY A 193 5.82 9.85 -36.65
CA GLY A 193 5.63 8.97 -37.82
C GLY A 193 4.22 8.43 -38.02
N PHE A 194 3.26 8.78 -37.16
CA PHE A 194 1.85 8.38 -37.30
C PHE A 194 0.95 9.58 -37.56
N SER A 195 0.27 9.60 -38.70
CA SER A 195 -0.65 10.67 -39.12
C SER A 195 -1.99 10.18 -39.65
N GLU A 196 -2.10 8.87 -39.92
CA GLU A 196 -3.33 8.30 -40.47
C GLU A 196 -4.52 8.49 -39.53
N PRO A 197 -5.73 8.76 -40.06
CA PRO A 197 -6.92 9.00 -39.24
C PRO A 197 -7.33 7.71 -38.47
N TRP A 198 -7.75 7.88 -37.24
CA TRP A 198 -8.32 6.79 -36.44
C TRP A 198 -9.72 6.42 -36.94
N LYS A 199 -9.95 5.13 -37.11
CA LYS A 199 -11.26 4.59 -37.54
C LYS A 199 -12.21 4.50 -36.35
N LYS A 200 -13.47 4.91 -36.58
CA LYS A 200 -14.57 4.69 -35.63
C LYS A 200 -15.12 3.27 -35.85
N VAL A 201 -15.15 2.46 -34.79
CA VAL A 201 -15.61 1.07 -34.83
C VAL A 201 -16.51 0.81 -33.63
N LYS A 202 -17.40 -0.18 -33.72
CA LYS A 202 -18.13 -0.69 -32.55
C LYS A 202 -17.34 -1.78 -31.88
N LEU A 203 -17.48 -1.90 -30.57
CA LEU A 203 -16.78 -2.93 -29.78
C LEU A 203 -17.09 -4.35 -30.30
N GLY A 204 -18.33 -4.62 -30.70
CA GLY A 204 -18.73 -5.89 -31.27
C GLY A 204 -18.16 -6.20 -32.66
N ASP A 205 -17.63 -5.19 -33.38
CA ASP A 205 -16.97 -5.40 -34.67
C ASP A 205 -15.51 -5.81 -34.52
N VAL A 206 -14.91 -5.54 -33.34
CA VAL A 206 -13.47 -5.80 -33.10
C VAL A 206 -13.20 -6.88 -32.06
N ALA A 207 -14.17 -7.17 -31.18
CA ALA A 207 -14.04 -8.16 -30.13
C ALA A 207 -15.25 -9.10 -30.04
N GLU A 208 -15.02 -10.36 -29.76
CA GLU A 208 -16.07 -11.29 -29.36
C GLU A 208 -16.37 -11.12 -27.88
N LEU A 209 -17.64 -10.83 -27.53
CA LEU A 209 -18.08 -10.59 -26.17
C LEU A 209 -18.87 -11.79 -25.65
N TYR A 210 -18.44 -12.37 -24.54
CA TYR A 210 -19.16 -13.47 -23.88
C TYR A 210 -18.88 -13.53 -22.38
N GLN A 211 -19.77 -14.19 -21.66
CA GLN A 211 -19.60 -14.50 -20.25
C GLN A 211 -19.28 -16.01 -20.13
N PRO A 212 -18.12 -16.35 -19.54
CA PRO A 212 -17.75 -17.74 -19.33
C PRO A 212 -18.62 -18.42 -18.26
N GLN A 213 -18.46 -19.74 -18.13
CA GLN A 213 -19.11 -20.52 -17.10
C GLN A 213 -18.68 -20.09 -15.71
N THR A 214 -19.66 -19.90 -14.82
CA THR A 214 -19.41 -19.58 -13.41
C THR A 214 -18.92 -20.83 -12.68
N ILE A 215 -17.97 -20.65 -11.77
CA ILE A 215 -17.50 -21.63 -10.81
C ILE A 215 -18.07 -21.30 -9.44
N GLN A 216 -18.39 -22.30 -8.64
CA GLN A 216 -18.91 -22.11 -7.28
C GLN A 216 -17.75 -21.79 -6.32
N SER A 217 -18.04 -21.05 -5.24
CA SER A 217 -17.01 -20.67 -4.26
C SER A 217 -16.38 -21.87 -3.55
N GLU A 218 -17.14 -22.97 -3.45
CA GLU A 218 -16.73 -24.24 -2.83
C GLU A 218 -15.68 -24.98 -3.67
N ASP A 219 -15.66 -24.73 -4.98
CA ASP A 219 -14.69 -25.34 -5.91
C ASP A 219 -13.33 -24.62 -5.89
N LEU A 220 -13.24 -23.44 -5.24
CA LEU A 220 -12.01 -22.68 -5.17
C LEU A 220 -11.00 -23.34 -4.23
N SER A 221 -9.75 -23.35 -4.64
CA SER A 221 -8.61 -23.89 -3.88
C SER A 221 -7.59 -22.80 -3.53
N GLN A 222 -6.58 -23.16 -2.73
CA GLN A 222 -5.46 -22.28 -2.40
C GLN A 222 -4.33 -22.30 -3.44
N THR A 223 -4.36 -23.29 -4.36
CA THR A 223 -3.32 -23.52 -5.38
C THR A 223 -3.96 -23.92 -6.70
N GLY A 224 -3.22 -23.78 -7.81
CA GLY A 224 -3.67 -24.13 -9.15
C GLY A 224 -3.66 -22.94 -10.10
N TYR A 225 -4.55 -22.97 -11.09
CA TYR A 225 -4.71 -21.86 -12.03
C TYR A 225 -5.51 -20.73 -11.41
N PRO A 226 -5.12 -19.47 -11.64
CA PRO A 226 -5.82 -18.32 -11.06
C PRO A 226 -7.25 -18.20 -11.60
N VAL A 227 -8.19 -17.90 -10.71
CA VAL A 227 -9.60 -17.66 -11.04
C VAL A 227 -9.92 -16.18 -10.95
N TYR A 228 -10.39 -15.61 -12.06
CA TYR A 228 -10.76 -14.21 -12.15
C TYR A 228 -12.28 -14.04 -12.14
N GLY A 229 -12.74 -13.20 -11.21
CA GLY A 229 -14.14 -12.80 -11.09
C GLY A 229 -14.33 -11.29 -11.29
N ALA A 230 -15.39 -10.77 -10.70
CA ALA A 230 -15.76 -9.36 -10.79
C ALA A 230 -14.64 -8.39 -10.28
N ASN A 231 -13.92 -8.76 -9.23
CA ASN A 231 -12.91 -7.90 -8.57
C ASN A 231 -11.46 -8.37 -8.81
N GLY A 232 -11.19 -9.03 -9.93
CA GLY A 232 -9.88 -9.60 -10.22
C GLY A 232 -9.73 -11.01 -9.69
N LEU A 233 -8.55 -11.34 -9.16
CA LEU A 233 -8.25 -12.68 -8.64
C LEU A 233 -9.12 -13.00 -7.40
N ILE A 234 -9.86 -14.11 -7.45
CA ILE A 234 -10.75 -14.55 -6.37
C ILE A 234 -10.34 -15.88 -5.73
N GLY A 235 -9.37 -16.58 -6.29
CA GLY A 235 -8.87 -17.87 -5.81
C GLY A 235 -8.15 -18.63 -6.91
N TYR A 236 -8.02 -19.93 -6.72
CA TYR A 236 -7.38 -20.82 -7.69
C TYR A 236 -8.30 -22.01 -7.98
N TYR A 237 -8.07 -22.68 -9.11
CA TYR A 237 -8.79 -23.89 -9.51
C TYR A 237 -7.85 -24.88 -10.18
N ASN A 238 -8.21 -26.14 -10.23
CA ASN A 238 -7.41 -27.21 -10.81
C ASN A 238 -7.40 -27.21 -12.36
N ASN A 239 -8.24 -26.38 -12.99
CA ASN A 239 -8.36 -26.27 -14.44
C ASN A 239 -8.45 -24.81 -14.88
N TYR A 240 -8.31 -24.53 -16.18
CA TYR A 240 -8.48 -23.22 -16.79
C TYR A 240 -9.42 -23.30 -17.98
N ASN A 241 -10.13 -22.22 -18.27
CA ASN A 241 -11.00 -22.08 -19.44
C ASN A 241 -10.46 -21.10 -20.49
N HIS A 242 -9.34 -20.43 -20.21
CA HIS A 242 -8.65 -19.53 -21.14
C HIS A 242 -7.15 -19.83 -21.16
N GLU A 243 -6.65 -20.22 -22.33
CA GLU A 243 -5.21 -20.48 -22.56
C GLU A 243 -4.42 -19.18 -22.63
N TYR A 244 -4.97 -18.14 -23.27
CA TYR A 244 -4.32 -16.86 -23.52
C TYR A 244 -4.86 -15.75 -22.61
N PRO A 245 -4.04 -14.68 -22.35
CA PRO A 245 -4.49 -13.50 -21.62
C PRO A 245 -5.75 -12.89 -22.26
N GLN A 246 -6.70 -12.41 -21.45
CA GLN A 246 -7.94 -11.80 -21.91
C GLN A 246 -8.19 -10.44 -21.29
N VAL A 247 -8.80 -9.54 -22.05
CA VAL A 247 -9.39 -8.32 -21.52
C VAL A 247 -10.77 -8.64 -21.00
N VAL A 248 -11.05 -8.31 -19.74
CA VAL A 248 -12.33 -8.58 -19.11
C VAL A 248 -12.92 -7.33 -18.49
N ILE A 249 -14.25 -7.20 -18.52
CA ILE A 249 -14.98 -6.14 -17.83
C ILE A 249 -15.89 -6.74 -16.77
N THR A 250 -15.85 -6.19 -15.57
CA THR A 250 -16.76 -6.59 -14.49
C THR A 250 -18.21 -6.27 -14.85
N CYS A 251 -19.07 -7.27 -14.84
CA CYS A 251 -20.45 -7.12 -15.29
C CYS A 251 -21.44 -6.85 -14.17
N ARG A 252 -21.10 -7.12 -12.90
CA ARG A 252 -22.04 -7.04 -11.76
C ARG A 252 -21.38 -6.52 -10.49
N GLY A 253 -22.20 -5.89 -9.63
CA GLY A 253 -21.82 -5.42 -8.30
C GLY A 253 -21.18 -4.04 -8.29
N SER A 254 -20.63 -3.64 -7.14
CA SER A 254 -20.06 -2.30 -6.90
C SER A 254 -18.87 -1.95 -7.78
N SER A 255 -18.16 -2.95 -8.31
CA SER A 255 -17.03 -2.78 -9.25
C SER A 255 -17.43 -2.88 -10.72
N CYS A 256 -18.74 -2.85 -11.04
CA CYS A 256 -19.25 -2.92 -12.40
C CYS A 256 -18.59 -1.88 -13.30
N GLY A 257 -18.10 -2.30 -14.47
CA GLY A 257 -17.35 -1.45 -15.40
C GLY A 257 -15.83 -1.44 -15.19
N THR A 258 -15.32 -2.08 -14.15
CA THR A 258 -13.86 -2.24 -13.96
C THR A 258 -13.29 -3.18 -15.01
N VAL A 259 -12.18 -2.75 -15.62
CA VAL A 259 -11.47 -3.52 -16.65
C VAL A 259 -10.22 -4.16 -16.07
N ASN A 260 -10.05 -5.45 -16.34
CA ASN A 260 -8.87 -6.21 -15.94
C ASN A 260 -8.24 -6.90 -17.16
N PHE A 261 -6.94 -7.19 -17.06
CA PHE A 261 -6.20 -8.00 -18.02
C PHE A 261 -5.73 -9.27 -17.30
N THR A 262 -6.27 -10.41 -17.71
CA THR A 262 -5.94 -11.68 -17.07
C THR A 262 -4.64 -12.25 -17.59
N PRO A 263 -3.92 -13.07 -16.83
CA PRO A 263 -2.86 -13.90 -17.39
C PRO A 263 -3.44 -14.97 -18.33
N GLY A 264 -2.58 -15.67 -19.07
CA GLY A 264 -2.93 -16.92 -19.69
C GLY A 264 -3.09 -18.04 -18.66
N LYS A 265 -3.68 -19.17 -19.09
CA LYS A 265 -3.98 -20.32 -18.23
C LYS A 265 -4.72 -19.92 -16.96
N CYS A 266 -5.87 -19.27 -17.13
CA CYS A 266 -6.71 -18.84 -16.01
C CYS A 266 -8.17 -19.29 -16.23
N TRP A 267 -8.93 -19.34 -15.14
CA TRP A 267 -10.38 -19.47 -15.20
C TRP A 267 -11.02 -18.09 -15.06
N ILE A 268 -11.88 -17.72 -16.00
CA ILE A 268 -12.66 -16.48 -15.91
C ILE A 268 -14.11 -16.88 -15.62
N THR A 269 -14.72 -16.28 -14.58
CA THR A 269 -16.11 -16.59 -14.18
C THR A 269 -17.11 -15.69 -14.88
N GLY A 270 -18.36 -16.11 -14.94
CA GLY A 270 -19.47 -15.39 -15.58
C GLY A 270 -19.84 -14.04 -14.95
N ASN A 271 -19.21 -13.64 -13.84
CA ASN A 271 -19.32 -12.28 -13.28
C ASN A 271 -18.46 -11.25 -14.01
N ALA A 272 -17.58 -11.72 -14.90
CA ALA A 272 -16.80 -10.92 -15.83
C ALA A 272 -17.22 -11.25 -17.27
N MET A 273 -17.27 -10.24 -18.13
CA MET A 273 -17.45 -10.40 -19.57
C MET A 273 -16.09 -10.33 -20.24
N VAL A 274 -15.78 -11.36 -21.01
CA VAL A 274 -14.57 -11.42 -21.83
C VAL A 274 -14.77 -10.57 -23.07
N LEU A 275 -13.77 -9.78 -23.41
CA LEU A 275 -13.66 -9.00 -24.63
C LEU A 275 -12.53 -9.60 -25.49
N ASN A 276 -12.83 -10.69 -26.17
CA ASN A 276 -11.83 -11.50 -26.86
C ASN A 276 -11.49 -10.90 -28.23
N VAL A 277 -10.23 -10.58 -28.44
CA VAL A 277 -9.67 -10.07 -29.71
C VAL A 277 -8.68 -11.05 -30.37
N ASP A 278 -8.60 -12.30 -29.89
CA ASP A 278 -7.57 -13.26 -30.34
C ASP A 278 -7.65 -13.58 -31.85
N ASN A 279 -8.86 -13.58 -32.39
CA ASN A 279 -9.13 -13.86 -33.80
C ASN A 279 -9.04 -12.61 -34.67
N ASN A 280 -8.83 -11.41 -34.11
CA ASN A 280 -8.76 -10.17 -34.86
C ASN A 280 -7.30 -9.71 -35.04
N ARG A 281 -6.76 -9.93 -36.22
CA ARG A 281 -5.37 -9.59 -36.57
C ARG A 281 -5.11 -8.09 -36.69
N ASP A 282 -6.15 -7.27 -36.77
CA ASP A 282 -6.04 -5.80 -36.90
C ASP A 282 -6.05 -5.10 -35.52
N VAL A 283 -6.13 -5.86 -34.45
CA VAL A 283 -6.20 -5.32 -33.07
C VAL A 283 -5.04 -5.84 -32.21
N ASN A 284 -4.21 -4.94 -31.74
CA ASN A 284 -3.20 -5.25 -30.72
C ASN A 284 -3.87 -5.40 -29.35
N LYS A 285 -3.80 -6.58 -28.73
CA LYS A 285 -4.48 -6.89 -27.45
C LYS A 285 -4.07 -5.98 -26.30
N SER A 286 -2.79 -5.64 -26.18
CA SER A 286 -2.31 -4.73 -25.13
C SER A 286 -2.81 -3.30 -25.34
N PHE A 287 -2.79 -2.81 -26.57
CA PHE A 287 -3.43 -1.52 -26.89
C PHE A 287 -4.92 -1.53 -26.55
N PHE A 288 -5.62 -2.59 -26.95
CA PHE A 288 -7.03 -2.76 -26.68
C PHE A 288 -7.33 -2.75 -25.17
N TYR A 289 -6.54 -3.45 -24.37
CA TYR A 289 -6.64 -3.36 -22.91
C TYR A 289 -6.53 -1.92 -22.41
N TYR A 290 -5.52 -1.16 -22.83
CA TYR A 290 -5.37 0.24 -22.40
C TYR A 290 -6.52 1.11 -22.87
N LEU A 291 -6.98 0.93 -24.10
CA LEU A 291 -8.09 1.68 -24.68
C LEU A 291 -9.37 1.46 -23.87
N ILE A 292 -9.72 0.20 -23.62
CA ILE A 292 -10.88 -0.20 -22.82
C ILE A 292 -10.75 0.28 -21.38
N SER A 293 -9.57 0.15 -20.77
CA SER A 293 -9.31 0.63 -19.40
C SER A 293 -9.43 2.16 -19.25
N ASN A 294 -9.19 2.91 -20.31
CA ASN A 294 -9.34 4.38 -20.34
C ASN A 294 -10.75 4.83 -20.74
N SER A 295 -11.64 3.90 -21.10
CA SER A 295 -13.01 4.18 -21.49
C SER A 295 -13.95 4.25 -20.28
N SER A 296 -15.01 5.03 -20.36
CA SER A 296 -16.05 5.13 -19.32
C SER A 296 -17.28 4.33 -19.73
N PHE A 297 -17.69 3.40 -18.89
CA PHE A 297 -18.88 2.58 -19.09
C PHE A 297 -20.06 2.98 -18.20
N VAL A 298 -19.97 4.12 -17.50
CA VAL A 298 -21.00 4.58 -16.55
C VAL A 298 -22.38 4.63 -17.19
N ASN A 299 -22.48 5.11 -18.43
CA ASN A 299 -23.74 5.21 -19.17
C ASN A 299 -24.32 3.83 -19.61
N LEU A 300 -23.55 2.76 -19.50
CA LEU A 300 -23.97 1.39 -19.81
C LEU A 300 -24.35 0.60 -18.56
N ILE A 301 -24.12 1.15 -17.39
CA ILE A 301 -24.48 0.53 -16.11
C ILE A 301 -25.98 0.74 -15.88
N SER A 302 -26.70 -0.36 -15.67
CA SER A 302 -28.11 -0.39 -15.35
C SER A 302 -28.35 -1.11 -14.01
N GLY A 303 -29.57 -0.97 -13.44
CA GLY A 303 -29.96 -1.61 -12.18
C GLY A 303 -29.69 -0.73 -10.96
N SER A 304 -30.77 -0.34 -10.24
CA SER A 304 -30.70 0.51 -9.05
C SER A 304 -30.24 -0.23 -7.78
N GLY A 305 -30.56 -1.53 -7.67
CA GLY A 305 -30.18 -2.35 -6.52
C GLY A 305 -28.84 -3.07 -6.72
N GLN A 306 -28.61 -3.62 -7.89
CA GLN A 306 -27.36 -4.28 -8.26
C GLN A 306 -26.88 -3.73 -9.61
N PRO A 307 -25.84 -2.88 -9.63
CA PRO A 307 -25.27 -2.37 -10.88
C PRO A 307 -24.85 -3.51 -11.81
N GLN A 308 -25.24 -3.41 -13.10
CA GLN A 308 -24.86 -4.40 -14.09
C GLN A 308 -24.60 -3.80 -15.46
N ILE A 309 -23.71 -4.42 -16.23
CA ILE A 309 -23.51 -4.17 -17.66
C ILE A 309 -23.91 -5.43 -18.42
N VAL A 310 -24.76 -5.25 -19.42
CA VAL A 310 -25.21 -6.34 -20.28
C VAL A 310 -24.52 -6.27 -21.65
N ARG A 311 -24.46 -7.43 -22.33
CA ARG A 311 -23.71 -7.59 -23.58
C ARG A 311 -24.18 -6.65 -24.69
N GLN A 312 -25.48 -6.48 -24.90
CA GLN A 312 -26.03 -5.78 -26.06
C GLN A 312 -25.63 -4.29 -26.16
N PRO A 313 -25.70 -3.48 -25.09
CA PRO A 313 -25.14 -2.13 -25.09
C PRO A 313 -23.63 -2.08 -25.33
N LEU A 314 -22.86 -3.02 -24.78
CA LEU A 314 -21.42 -3.10 -25.00
C LEU A 314 -21.07 -3.36 -26.47
N LEU A 315 -21.78 -4.24 -27.17
CA LEU A 315 -21.54 -4.49 -28.59
C LEU A 315 -21.63 -3.20 -29.44
N LYS A 316 -22.48 -2.23 -29.03
CA LYS A 316 -22.68 -0.96 -29.71
C LYS A 316 -21.75 0.15 -29.24
N PHE A 317 -20.91 -0.13 -28.22
CA PHE A 317 -20.00 0.86 -27.69
C PHE A 317 -18.98 1.30 -28.74
N GLU A 318 -18.88 2.60 -28.99
CA GLU A 318 -18.04 3.15 -30.04
C GLU A 318 -16.61 3.41 -29.53
N LEU A 319 -15.66 2.96 -30.30
CA LEU A 319 -14.22 3.16 -30.10
C LEU A 319 -13.60 3.88 -31.30
N ARG A 320 -12.49 4.53 -31.07
CA ARG A 320 -11.60 5.00 -32.15
C ARG A 320 -10.30 4.25 -32.05
N ILE A 321 -9.89 3.60 -33.12
CA ILE A 321 -8.67 2.81 -33.18
C ILE A 321 -7.78 3.28 -34.33
N PRO A 322 -6.46 3.42 -34.09
CA PRO A 322 -5.46 3.68 -35.15
C PRO A 322 -5.15 2.43 -35.96
N PRO A 323 -4.40 2.55 -37.04
CA PRO A 323 -3.78 1.40 -37.71
C PRO A 323 -2.94 0.57 -36.74
N LEU A 324 -2.81 -0.75 -37.00
CA LEU A 324 -2.17 -1.73 -36.12
C LEU A 324 -0.75 -1.33 -35.68
N LYS A 325 0.03 -0.73 -36.60
CA LYS A 325 1.40 -0.26 -36.29
C LYS A 325 1.40 0.80 -35.18
N GLU A 326 0.47 1.74 -35.22
CA GLU A 326 0.36 2.76 -34.17
C GLU A 326 -0.19 2.18 -32.87
N GLN A 327 -1.16 1.24 -32.95
CA GLN A 327 -1.63 0.51 -31.76
C GLN A 327 -0.46 -0.16 -31.03
N THR A 328 0.42 -0.83 -31.77
CA THR A 328 1.57 -1.51 -31.23
C THR A 328 2.55 -0.52 -30.58
N ALA A 329 2.88 0.58 -31.24
CA ALA A 329 3.76 1.60 -30.67
C ALA A 329 3.17 2.24 -29.38
N ILE A 330 1.87 2.53 -29.35
CA ILE A 330 1.20 3.04 -28.15
C ILE A 330 1.23 1.99 -27.01
N ALA A 331 0.95 0.74 -27.34
CA ALA A 331 1.00 -0.36 -26.37
C ALA A 331 2.39 -0.53 -25.77
N GLU A 332 3.44 -0.44 -26.56
CA GLU A 332 4.83 -0.52 -26.10
C GLU A 332 5.16 0.60 -25.11
N VAL A 333 4.80 1.85 -25.42
CA VAL A 333 5.00 3.00 -24.52
C VAL A 333 4.28 2.81 -23.19
N LEU A 334 3.02 2.38 -23.21
CA LEU A 334 2.22 2.21 -21.98
C LEU A 334 2.67 1.00 -21.17
N THR A 335 3.07 -0.10 -21.83
CA THR A 335 3.63 -1.29 -21.17
C THR A 335 4.99 -0.99 -20.53
N ALA A 336 5.83 -0.19 -21.19
CA ALA A 336 7.09 0.27 -20.61
C ALA A 336 6.84 1.12 -19.35
N ALA A 337 5.82 1.99 -19.35
CA ALA A 337 5.44 2.77 -18.18
C ALA A 337 4.93 1.89 -17.02
N ASP A 338 4.17 0.83 -17.31
CA ASP A 338 3.76 -0.15 -16.29
C ASP A 338 4.96 -0.87 -15.69
N ARG A 339 5.86 -1.36 -16.53
CA ARG A 339 7.09 -2.03 -16.09
C ARG A 339 7.94 -1.12 -15.19
N GLU A 340 8.06 0.16 -15.54
CA GLU A 340 8.78 1.13 -14.70
C GLU A 340 8.16 1.29 -13.31
N ILE A 341 6.82 1.37 -13.23
CA ILE A 341 6.07 1.43 -11.97
C ILE A 341 6.29 0.15 -11.15
N ASP A 342 6.23 -1.02 -11.77
CA ASP A 342 6.38 -2.29 -11.05
C ASP A 342 7.81 -2.48 -10.54
N LEU A 343 8.82 -2.15 -11.32
CA LEU A 343 10.22 -2.13 -10.86
C LEU A 343 10.42 -1.16 -9.68
N ALA A 344 9.76 0.00 -9.73
CA ALA A 344 9.82 0.97 -8.63
C ALA A 344 9.15 0.44 -7.35
N LYS A 345 8.03 -0.30 -7.45
CA LYS A 345 7.36 -0.99 -6.32
C LYS A 345 8.24 -2.10 -5.75
N GLU A 346 8.83 -2.94 -6.58
CA GLU A 346 9.75 -3.98 -6.14
C GLU A 346 10.94 -3.41 -5.37
N LYS A 347 11.51 -2.29 -5.87
CA LYS A 347 12.57 -1.57 -5.18
C LYS A 347 12.12 -1.05 -3.81
N LEU A 348 10.90 -0.51 -3.71
CA LEU A 348 10.33 -0.05 -2.43
C LEU A 348 10.25 -1.20 -1.42
N GLU A 349 9.73 -2.36 -1.84
CA GLU A 349 9.63 -3.52 -0.95
C GLU A 349 11.00 -4.07 -0.55
N ARG A 350 12.00 -4.00 -1.42
CA ARG A 350 13.39 -4.34 -1.11
C ARG A 350 13.96 -3.41 -0.05
N LEU A 351 13.80 -2.09 -0.20
CA LEU A 351 14.23 -1.11 0.78
C LEU A 351 13.57 -1.33 2.15
N ARG A 352 12.26 -1.56 2.19
CA ARG A 352 11.53 -1.88 3.42
C ARG A 352 12.05 -3.14 4.10
N ARG A 353 12.34 -4.18 3.33
CA ARG A 353 12.88 -5.45 3.84
C ARG A 353 14.29 -5.26 4.40
N GLN A 354 15.15 -4.55 3.70
CA GLN A 354 16.51 -4.24 4.13
C GLN A 354 16.50 -3.41 5.42
N LYS A 355 15.66 -2.36 5.51
CA LYS A 355 15.50 -1.59 6.74
C LYS A 355 15.07 -2.47 7.91
N ARG A 356 14.07 -3.35 7.72
CA ARG A 356 13.65 -4.28 8.78
C ARG A 356 14.78 -5.19 9.27
N GLY A 357 15.58 -5.73 8.35
CA GLY A 357 16.76 -6.55 8.71
C GLY A 357 17.81 -5.74 9.48
N LEU A 358 18.06 -4.50 9.06
CA LEU A 358 18.99 -3.60 9.72
C LEU A 358 18.51 -3.22 11.13
N MET A 359 17.22 -2.88 11.28
CA MET A 359 16.60 -2.60 12.57
C MET A 359 16.79 -3.78 13.55
N GLN A 360 16.58 -5.02 13.07
CA GLN A 360 16.77 -6.21 13.89
C GLN A 360 18.22 -6.37 14.37
N GLN A 361 19.19 -5.97 13.57
CA GLN A 361 20.61 -6.06 13.94
C GLN A 361 21.03 -4.94 14.89
N LEU A 362 20.69 -3.69 14.56
CA LEU A 362 21.15 -2.51 15.27
C LEU A 362 20.39 -2.26 16.58
N LEU A 363 19.06 -2.44 16.59
CA LEU A 363 18.23 -2.17 17.78
C LEU A 363 18.30 -3.27 18.84
N THR A 364 18.87 -4.42 18.49
CA THR A 364 19.11 -5.54 19.44
C THR A 364 20.57 -5.68 19.85
N GLY A 365 21.45 -4.83 19.32
CA GLY A 365 22.88 -4.89 19.60
C GLY A 365 23.61 -6.08 18.95
N LYS A 366 22.97 -6.82 18.04
CA LYS A 366 23.64 -7.91 17.28
C LYS A 366 24.76 -7.38 16.39
N LYS A 367 24.64 -6.13 15.95
CA LYS A 367 25.68 -5.40 15.22
C LYS A 367 25.83 -4.01 15.82
N ARG A 368 27.06 -3.60 16.10
CA ARG A 368 27.42 -2.26 16.59
C ARG A 368 27.77 -1.31 15.42
N ILE A 369 27.67 -0.01 15.66
CA ILE A 369 28.05 1.06 14.72
C ILE A 369 29.21 1.87 15.29
#